data_1df5bb47a53bb14925138e0cd4e1698b
#
_entry.id   1df5bb47a53bb14925138e0cd4e1698b
#
_cell.length_a   1.000
_cell.length_b   1.000
_cell.length_c   1.000
_cell.angle_alpha   90.00
_cell.angle_beta   90.00
_cell.angle_gamma   90.00
#
_symmetry.space_group_name_H-M   'P 1'
#
loop_
_entity.id
_entity.type
_entity.pdbx_description
1 polymer ?
#
loop_
_entity_poly.entity_id
_entity_poly.type
_entity_poly.pdbx_seq_one_letter_code
_entity_poly.pdbx_strand_id
1 'polypeptide(L)'
;DYRFAESMQQGVQQHIAEFAPSKIIATEPNSYVARTLVSKLGIESVKSNQFLCHTDVYKEFQKGRKALKMEDFYRFQRKRLNVLMDGDNPVGDRWNFDEENRSGPPKKDQDRWPKPEVVALDELDAEVLKDVSQFTWGVEPTGQWATTRTGALQRMNYFMQNILPMFGEHEDAMLASNWHLAHSLLSPYLNLGLLLPEEVVAAASKEFESGRVPISSAEGFIRQIIGWREYIWNCYWQWMPEYAQMNSLGANKNLPPMFTDPAKTSMACMKSVLTG
;
A
#
# COMPACT_ATOMS: atom_id res chain seq x y z
N ASP A 1 19.62 2.87 -15.06
CA ASP A 1 20.27 1.69 -15.64
C ASP A 1 19.41 0.46 -15.35
N TYR A 2 19.00 -0.24 -16.36
CA TYR A 2 18.22 -1.47 -16.31
C TYR A 2 19.05 -2.61 -16.88
N ARG A 3 19.11 -3.74 -16.15
CA ARG A 3 19.88 -4.91 -16.61
C ARG A 3 19.27 -6.22 -16.17
N PHE A 4 19.39 -7.21 -16.98
CA PHE A 4 19.09 -8.59 -16.62
C PHE A 4 20.24 -9.19 -15.82
N ALA A 5 19.90 -9.85 -14.72
CA ALA A 5 20.83 -10.55 -13.86
C ALA A 5 20.14 -11.75 -13.19
N GLU A 6 20.88 -12.80 -12.87
CA GLU A 6 20.35 -14.00 -12.20
C GLU A 6 19.87 -13.69 -10.76
N SER A 7 20.41 -12.62 -10.16
CA SER A 7 20.05 -12.17 -8.82
C SER A 7 20.31 -10.68 -8.66
N MET A 8 19.63 -10.05 -7.69
CA MET A 8 19.89 -8.66 -7.32
C MET A 8 21.35 -8.44 -6.89
N GLN A 9 21.95 -9.41 -6.17
CA GLN A 9 23.37 -9.33 -5.80
C GLN A 9 24.28 -9.26 -7.03
N GLN A 10 24.07 -10.12 -8.02
CA GLN A 10 24.84 -10.15 -9.25
C GLN A 10 24.67 -8.84 -10.03
N GLY A 11 23.44 -8.35 -10.20
CA GLY A 11 23.16 -7.09 -10.89
C GLY A 11 23.87 -5.90 -10.26
N VAL A 12 23.85 -5.79 -8.93
CA VAL A 12 24.57 -4.74 -8.19
C VAL A 12 26.08 -4.87 -8.38
N GLN A 13 26.63 -6.08 -8.30
CA GLN A 13 28.07 -6.32 -8.50
C GLN A 13 28.53 -5.99 -9.93
N GLN A 14 27.75 -6.34 -10.93
CA GLN A 14 28.01 -5.97 -12.32
C GLN A 14 28.03 -4.45 -12.50
N HIS A 15 27.03 -3.76 -11.93
CA HIS A 15 26.96 -2.30 -11.96
C HIS A 15 28.17 -1.65 -11.28
N ILE A 16 28.58 -2.14 -10.12
CA ILE A 16 29.79 -1.68 -9.41
C ILE A 16 31.04 -1.88 -10.25
N ALA A 17 31.18 -3.05 -10.87
CA ALA A 17 32.35 -3.35 -11.69
C ALA A 17 32.45 -2.47 -12.95
N GLU A 18 31.31 -2.12 -13.54
CA GLU A 18 31.23 -1.28 -14.73
C GLU A 18 31.54 0.19 -14.45
N PHE A 19 30.93 0.76 -13.39
CA PHE A 19 31.03 2.20 -13.12
C PHE A 19 32.08 2.57 -12.09
N ALA A 20 32.68 1.61 -11.36
CA ALA A 20 33.66 1.81 -10.30
C ALA A 20 33.33 3.02 -9.38
N PRO A 21 32.13 3.11 -8.80
CA PRO A 21 31.72 4.28 -8.05
C PRO A 21 32.55 4.43 -6.77
N SER A 22 32.87 5.68 -6.39
CA SER A 22 33.56 5.96 -5.13
C SER A 22 32.68 5.76 -3.90
N LYS A 23 31.36 5.83 -4.07
CA LYS A 23 30.37 5.65 -2.99
C LYS A 23 29.10 5.00 -3.57
N ILE A 24 28.52 4.08 -2.81
CA ILE A 24 27.26 3.42 -3.15
C ILE A 24 26.29 3.70 -2.02
N ILE A 25 25.12 4.23 -2.39
CA ILE A 25 24.04 4.56 -1.46
C ILE A 25 22.77 3.88 -1.98
N ALA A 26 22.01 3.28 -1.07
CA ALA A 26 20.69 2.75 -1.36
C ALA A 26 19.66 3.38 -0.41
N THR A 27 18.44 3.56 -0.90
CA THR A 27 17.30 3.82 -0.02
C THR A 27 17.07 2.61 0.88
N GLU A 28 16.71 2.83 2.14
CA GLU A 28 16.40 1.79 3.11
C GLU A 28 15.41 0.78 2.50
N PRO A 29 15.80 -0.51 2.38
CA PRO A 29 14.94 -1.52 1.78
C PRO A 29 13.72 -1.84 2.64
N ASN A 30 12.61 -2.16 1.99
CA ASN A 30 11.34 -2.48 2.65
C ASN A 30 11.20 -3.97 3.01
N SER A 31 12.24 -4.78 2.85
CA SER A 31 12.25 -6.19 3.26
C SER A 31 13.52 -6.58 3.99
N TYR A 32 13.39 -7.52 4.93
CA TYR A 32 14.51 -8.03 5.71
C TYR A 32 15.60 -8.65 4.84
N VAL A 33 15.20 -9.39 3.80
CA VAL A 33 16.14 -10.01 2.85
C VAL A 33 16.94 -8.95 2.09
N ALA A 34 16.27 -7.95 1.54
CA ALA A 34 16.95 -6.86 0.82
C ALA A 34 17.84 -6.02 1.74
N ARG A 35 17.42 -5.75 2.99
CA ARG A 35 18.25 -5.05 3.98
C ARG A 35 19.51 -5.85 4.33
N THR A 36 19.36 -7.16 4.49
CA THR A 36 20.50 -8.04 4.74
C THR A 36 21.48 -8.04 3.57
N LEU A 37 20.98 -8.06 2.33
CA LEU A 37 21.81 -7.97 1.13
C LEU A 37 22.56 -6.64 1.05
N VAL A 38 21.87 -5.52 1.23
CA VAL A 38 22.48 -4.16 1.22
C VAL A 38 23.59 -4.06 2.27
N SER A 39 23.35 -4.55 3.49
CA SER A 39 24.35 -4.61 4.55
C SER A 39 25.53 -5.51 4.20
N LYS A 40 25.27 -6.71 3.63
CA LYS A 40 26.32 -7.67 3.21
C LYS A 40 27.22 -7.12 2.11
N LEU A 41 26.68 -6.28 1.25
CA LEU A 41 27.43 -5.62 0.16
C LEU A 41 28.16 -4.35 0.62
N GLY A 42 28.04 -3.96 1.91
CA GLY A 42 28.67 -2.75 2.44
C GLY A 42 28.09 -1.45 1.87
N ILE A 43 26.86 -1.47 1.38
CA ILE A 43 26.17 -0.31 0.80
C ILE A 43 25.61 0.56 1.92
N GLU A 44 25.88 1.87 1.88
CA GLU A 44 25.29 2.83 2.79
C GLU A 44 23.78 2.95 2.56
N SER A 45 23.00 2.87 3.63
CA SER A 45 21.54 2.96 3.56
C SER A 45 21.06 4.32 4.10
N VAL A 46 20.16 4.98 3.37
CA VAL A 46 19.49 6.22 3.79
C VAL A 46 18.01 5.96 4.07
N LYS A 47 17.43 6.68 5.03
CA LYS A 47 16.01 6.50 5.38
C LYS A 47 15.12 6.71 4.18
N SER A 48 14.15 5.81 4.02
CA SER A 48 13.13 5.88 2.97
C SER A 48 12.06 6.92 3.32
N ASN A 49 11.55 7.64 2.33
CA ASN A 49 10.35 8.47 2.45
C ASN A 49 9.05 7.73 2.10
N GLN A 50 9.12 6.44 1.82
CA GLN A 50 7.96 5.57 1.59
C GLN A 50 7.18 5.24 2.88
N PHE A 51 7.77 5.53 4.04
CA PHE A 51 7.13 5.39 5.36
C PHE A 51 7.44 6.63 6.22
N LEU A 52 6.45 7.05 6.99
CA LEU A 52 6.53 8.25 7.85
C LEU A 52 6.96 7.93 9.28
N CYS A 53 6.82 6.68 9.71
CA CYS A 53 7.19 6.22 11.04
C CYS A 53 8.30 5.17 10.96
N HIS A 54 9.55 5.62 11.03
CA HIS A 54 10.69 4.70 11.09
C HIS A 54 10.78 3.99 12.45
N THR A 55 11.59 2.94 12.51
CA THR A 55 11.72 2.08 13.70
C THR A 55 12.17 2.80 14.96
N ASP A 56 12.96 3.87 14.85
CA ASP A 56 13.34 4.74 15.96
C ASP A 56 12.13 5.48 16.56
N VAL A 57 11.28 6.05 15.70
CA VAL A 57 10.03 6.71 16.11
C VAL A 57 9.03 5.69 16.67
N TYR A 58 8.95 4.50 16.10
CA TYR A 58 8.07 3.46 16.61
C TYR A 58 8.48 2.98 18.00
N LYS A 59 9.79 2.92 18.29
CA LYS A 59 10.29 2.63 19.64
C LYS A 59 9.84 3.65 20.67
N GLU A 60 9.70 4.93 20.30
CA GLU A 60 9.13 5.95 21.19
C GLU A 60 7.66 5.64 21.51
N PHE A 61 6.89 5.25 20.50
CA PHE A 61 5.49 4.81 20.71
C PHE A 61 5.40 3.62 21.67
N GLN A 62 6.34 2.69 21.61
CA GLN A 62 6.32 1.45 22.43
C GLN A 62 6.64 1.70 23.91
N LYS A 63 7.33 2.78 24.26
CA LYS A 63 7.77 3.04 25.64
C LYS A 63 6.60 3.02 26.63
N GLY A 64 6.75 2.17 27.66
CA GLY A 64 5.77 2.03 28.74
C GLY A 64 4.48 1.31 28.36
N ARG A 65 4.31 0.83 27.13
CA ARG A 65 3.09 0.14 26.70
C ARG A 65 3.22 -1.38 26.90
N LYS A 66 2.21 -1.98 27.54
CA LYS A 66 2.11 -3.44 27.73
C LYS A 66 1.54 -4.15 26.49
N ALA A 67 0.75 -3.46 25.69
CA ALA A 67 0.16 -3.96 24.45
C ALA A 67 0.28 -2.92 23.36
N LEU A 68 0.53 -3.38 22.16
CA LEU A 68 0.62 -2.53 20.97
C LEU A 68 -0.68 -2.70 20.18
N LYS A 69 -1.47 -1.65 20.12
CA LYS A 69 -2.73 -1.62 19.36
C LYS A 69 -2.60 -0.60 18.24
N MET A 70 -3.13 -0.93 17.07
CA MET A 70 -3.13 -0.04 15.92
C MET A 70 -3.84 1.28 16.21
N GLU A 71 -4.96 1.26 16.92
CA GLU A 71 -5.70 2.46 17.30
C GLU A 71 -4.86 3.45 18.13
N ASP A 72 -4.11 2.94 19.13
CA ASP A 72 -3.21 3.78 19.95
C ASP A 72 -2.05 4.33 19.12
N PHE A 73 -1.54 3.52 18.19
CA PHE A 73 -0.50 3.94 17.26
C PHE A 73 -1.01 5.02 16.30
N TYR A 74 -2.22 4.87 15.77
CA TYR A 74 -2.83 5.86 14.91
C TYR A 74 -3.03 7.22 15.61
N ARG A 75 -3.49 7.22 16.86
CA ARG A 75 -3.59 8.44 17.68
C ARG A 75 -2.22 9.10 17.89
N PHE A 76 -1.19 8.30 18.14
CA PHE A 76 0.18 8.78 18.22
C PHE A 76 0.63 9.43 16.91
N GLN A 77 0.35 8.77 15.76
CA GLN A 77 0.71 9.28 14.43
C GLN A 77 -0.03 10.58 14.10
N ARG A 78 -1.34 10.67 14.37
CA ARG A 78 -2.12 11.89 14.15
C ARG A 78 -1.51 13.08 14.90
N LYS A 79 -1.21 12.91 16.19
CA LYS A 79 -0.57 13.96 17.01
C LYS A 79 0.81 14.32 16.48
N ARG A 80 1.64 13.35 16.21
CA ARG A 80 3.02 13.57 15.73
C ARG A 80 3.08 14.29 14.39
N LEU A 81 2.20 13.93 13.46
CA LEU A 81 2.14 14.49 12.10
C LEU A 81 1.23 15.72 11.99
N ASN A 82 0.51 16.04 13.06
CA ASN A 82 -0.51 17.10 13.10
C ASN A 82 -1.57 16.93 12.00
N VAL A 83 -2.07 15.70 11.81
CA VAL A 83 -3.05 15.35 10.76
C VAL A 83 -4.44 15.25 11.36
N LEU A 84 -5.40 15.99 10.83
CA LEU A 84 -6.77 16.11 11.34
C LEU A 84 -6.83 16.44 12.84
N MET A 85 -5.95 17.33 13.29
CA MET A 85 -5.88 17.81 14.66
C MET A 85 -6.30 19.28 14.77
N ASP A 86 -6.96 19.60 15.90
CA ASP A 86 -7.23 20.96 16.34
C ASP A 86 -6.55 21.13 17.72
N GLY A 87 -5.35 21.70 17.73
CA GLY A 87 -4.47 21.66 18.89
C GLY A 87 -4.18 20.22 19.33
N ASP A 88 -4.45 19.90 20.58
CA ASP A 88 -4.27 18.54 21.13
C ASP A 88 -5.44 17.58 20.88
N ASN A 89 -6.55 18.07 20.34
CA ASN A 89 -7.76 17.29 20.12
C ASN A 89 -7.89 16.84 18.66
N PRO A 90 -8.53 15.70 18.41
CA PRO A 90 -8.86 15.30 17.04
C PRO A 90 -9.98 16.21 16.50
N VAL A 91 -9.89 16.58 15.23
CA VAL A 91 -10.98 17.27 14.54
C VAL A 91 -12.25 16.42 14.62
N GLY A 92 -13.38 17.07 14.93
CA GLY A 92 -14.67 16.40 15.15
C GLY A 92 -14.81 15.70 16.50
N ASP A 93 -13.91 15.99 17.46
CA ASP A 93 -13.89 15.45 18.85
C ASP A 93 -13.84 13.92 18.94
N ARG A 94 -13.53 13.24 17.83
CA ARG A 94 -13.46 11.78 17.74
C ARG A 94 -12.16 11.33 17.06
N TRP A 95 -11.60 10.23 17.57
CA TRP A 95 -10.36 9.66 17.00
C TRP A 95 -10.59 8.81 15.75
N ASN A 96 -11.77 8.21 15.61
CA ASN A 96 -12.18 7.48 14.42
C ASN A 96 -13.69 7.61 14.16
N PHE A 97 -14.09 7.33 12.95
CA PHE A 97 -15.47 7.37 12.46
C PHE A 97 -15.92 6.03 11.89
N ASP A 98 -15.35 4.93 12.38
CA ASP A 98 -15.62 3.55 11.95
C ASP A 98 -17.10 3.18 11.90
N GLU A 99 -17.87 3.64 12.89
CA GLU A 99 -19.31 3.34 12.96
C GLU A 99 -20.08 3.90 11.77
N GLU A 100 -19.60 5.02 11.19
CA GLU A 100 -20.20 5.67 10.04
C GLU A 100 -19.75 5.03 8.71
N ASN A 101 -18.66 4.26 8.74
CA ASN A 101 -17.98 3.73 7.56
C ASN A 101 -18.27 2.24 7.28
N ARG A 102 -19.29 1.65 7.91
CA ARG A 102 -19.63 0.22 7.84
C ARG A 102 -20.92 -0.08 7.12
N SER A 103 -21.45 0.84 6.32
CA SER A 103 -22.64 0.58 5.52
C SER A 103 -22.36 -0.46 4.44
N GLY A 104 -23.26 -1.44 4.33
CA GLY A 104 -23.24 -2.36 3.19
C GLY A 104 -23.51 -1.62 1.87
N PRO A 105 -23.22 -2.24 0.72
CA PRO A 105 -23.50 -1.60 -0.56
C PRO A 105 -24.99 -1.30 -0.72
N PRO A 106 -25.36 -0.19 -1.38
CA PRO A 106 -26.75 0.15 -1.58
C PRO A 106 -27.46 -0.92 -2.41
N LYS A 107 -28.73 -1.21 -2.06
CA LYS A 107 -29.56 -2.16 -2.80
C LYS A 107 -29.93 -1.67 -4.20
N LYS A 108 -29.96 -0.35 -4.40
CA LYS A 108 -30.23 0.33 -5.66
C LYS A 108 -29.04 1.21 -6.01
N ASP A 109 -28.87 1.54 -7.28
CA ASP A 109 -27.80 2.41 -7.76
C ASP A 109 -26.38 1.85 -7.41
N GLN A 110 -26.17 0.59 -7.76
CA GLN A 110 -24.89 -0.10 -7.51
C GLN A 110 -23.78 0.36 -8.44
N ASP A 111 -24.08 1.14 -9.47
CA ASP A 111 -23.13 1.68 -10.44
C ASP A 111 -22.77 3.17 -10.20
N ARG A 112 -23.17 3.72 -9.04
CA ARG A 112 -22.99 5.15 -8.71
C ARG A 112 -21.53 5.58 -8.55
N TRP A 113 -20.62 4.64 -8.32
CA TRP A 113 -19.22 4.97 -8.14
C TRP A 113 -18.51 5.25 -9.47
N PRO A 114 -17.77 6.39 -9.56
CA PRO A 114 -17.00 6.71 -10.75
C PRO A 114 -16.03 5.60 -11.12
N LYS A 115 -15.96 5.27 -12.40
CA LYS A 115 -15.01 4.26 -12.89
C LYS A 115 -13.58 4.78 -12.72
N PRO A 116 -12.62 3.90 -12.36
CA PRO A 116 -11.22 4.26 -12.36
C PRO A 116 -10.78 4.73 -13.75
N GLU A 117 -9.93 5.77 -13.80
CA GLU A 117 -9.34 6.20 -15.06
C GLU A 117 -8.47 5.09 -15.66
N VAL A 118 -8.51 4.95 -16.97
CA VAL A 118 -7.60 4.10 -17.74
C VAL A 118 -6.49 4.99 -18.31
N VAL A 119 -5.26 4.59 -18.11
CA VAL A 119 -4.07 5.28 -18.63
C VAL A 119 -3.61 4.54 -19.88
N ALA A 120 -3.41 5.27 -20.98
CA ALA A 120 -2.89 4.66 -22.19
C ALA A 120 -1.45 4.15 -21.95
N LEU A 121 -1.20 2.92 -22.38
CA LEU A 121 0.15 2.36 -22.39
C LEU A 121 0.98 3.05 -23.48
N ASP A 122 2.23 3.34 -23.16
CA ASP A 122 3.16 3.96 -24.09
C ASP A 122 4.13 2.94 -24.74
N GLU A 123 5.07 3.43 -25.55
CA GLU A 123 6.04 2.57 -26.24
C GLU A 123 6.96 1.83 -25.25
N LEU A 124 7.33 2.48 -24.13
CA LEU A 124 8.16 1.86 -23.10
C LEU A 124 7.38 0.76 -22.35
N ASP A 125 6.10 1.00 -22.07
CA ASP A 125 5.23 -0.04 -21.50
C ASP A 125 5.17 -1.27 -22.41
N ALA A 126 5.02 -1.07 -23.72
CA ALA A 126 4.97 -2.16 -24.70
C ALA A 126 6.29 -2.94 -24.76
N GLU A 127 7.44 -2.26 -24.69
CA GLU A 127 8.77 -2.90 -24.62
C GLU A 127 8.90 -3.75 -23.35
N VAL A 128 8.59 -3.18 -22.19
CA VAL A 128 8.67 -3.90 -20.90
C VAL A 128 7.74 -5.11 -20.88
N LEU A 129 6.51 -4.97 -21.38
CA LEU A 129 5.56 -6.09 -21.45
C LEU A 129 6.10 -7.24 -22.29
N LYS A 130 6.76 -6.94 -23.40
CA LYS A 130 7.42 -7.96 -24.23
C LYS A 130 8.55 -8.66 -23.47
N ASP A 131 9.38 -7.91 -22.75
CA ASP A 131 10.52 -8.44 -22.01
C ASP A 131 10.10 -9.36 -20.85
N VAL A 132 9.00 -9.02 -20.15
CA VAL A 132 8.54 -9.78 -19.00
C VAL A 132 7.50 -10.86 -19.34
N SER A 133 7.03 -10.95 -20.58
CA SER A 133 5.94 -11.85 -20.99
C SER A 133 6.16 -13.31 -20.62
N GLN A 134 7.42 -13.78 -20.65
CA GLN A 134 7.79 -15.15 -20.27
C GLN A 134 7.74 -15.42 -18.75
N PHE A 135 7.71 -14.37 -17.92
CA PHE A 135 7.75 -14.48 -16.46
C PHE A 135 6.40 -14.17 -15.81
N THR A 136 5.41 -13.76 -16.59
CA THR A 136 4.09 -13.33 -16.12
C THR A 136 3.05 -14.39 -16.37
N TRP A 137 2.03 -14.38 -15.54
CA TRP A 137 0.80 -15.15 -15.68
C TRP A 137 -0.37 -14.26 -15.21
N GLY A 138 -1.56 -14.53 -15.67
CA GLY A 138 -2.74 -13.70 -15.46
C GLY A 138 -3.25 -13.09 -16.75
N VAL A 139 -3.95 -11.97 -16.67
CA VAL A 139 -4.48 -11.25 -17.81
C VAL A 139 -3.52 -10.18 -18.31
N GLU A 140 -3.59 -9.84 -19.57
CA GLU A 140 -2.82 -8.77 -20.17
C GLU A 140 -3.14 -7.41 -19.51
N PRO A 141 -2.15 -6.55 -19.29
CA PRO A 141 -2.35 -5.20 -18.78
C PRO A 141 -3.24 -4.36 -19.70
N THR A 142 -4.19 -3.66 -19.12
CA THR A 142 -5.21 -2.88 -19.85
C THR A 142 -5.05 -1.37 -19.71
N GLY A 143 -3.94 -0.88 -19.12
CA GLY A 143 -3.78 0.52 -18.76
C GLY A 143 -4.59 0.94 -17.51
N GLN A 144 -5.15 -0.01 -16.79
CA GLN A 144 -5.87 0.24 -15.54
C GLN A 144 -4.94 0.79 -14.44
N TRP A 145 -3.67 0.46 -14.50
CA TRP A 145 -2.64 0.90 -13.57
C TRP A 145 -1.64 1.81 -14.29
N ALA A 146 -1.44 3.00 -13.76
CA ALA A 146 -0.43 3.91 -14.26
C ALA A 146 0.98 3.37 -13.95
N THR A 147 1.89 3.48 -14.90
CA THR A 147 3.28 3.04 -14.78
C THR A 147 4.25 4.18 -14.48
N THR A 148 3.79 5.42 -14.62
CA THR A 148 4.58 6.63 -14.39
C THR A 148 4.11 7.40 -13.16
N ARG A 149 5.02 8.21 -12.58
CA ARG A 149 4.67 9.13 -11.50
C ARG A 149 3.59 10.14 -11.91
N THR A 150 3.66 10.66 -13.12
CA THR A 150 2.64 11.58 -13.64
C THR A 150 1.26 10.92 -13.66
N GLY A 151 1.16 9.71 -14.18
CA GLY A 151 -0.09 8.94 -14.17
C GLY A 151 -0.56 8.59 -12.76
N ALA A 152 0.35 8.28 -11.84
CA ALA A 152 0.01 8.03 -10.44
C ALA A 152 -0.57 9.29 -9.75
N LEU A 153 0.01 10.47 -10.01
CA LEU A 153 -0.52 11.75 -9.51
C LEU A 153 -1.89 12.09 -10.11
N GLN A 154 -2.11 11.83 -11.39
CA GLN A 154 -3.42 11.99 -12.03
C GLN A 154 -4.47 11.09 -11.35
N ARG A 155 -4.15 9.81 -11.14
CA ARG A 155 -5.01 8.86 -10.42
C ARG A 155 -5.31 9.33 -9.00
N MET A 156 -4.32 9.82 -8.26
CA MET A 156 -4.50 10.36 -6.92
C MET A 156 -5.47 11.56 -6.95
N ASN A 157 -5.24 12.52 -7.83
CA ASN A 157 -6.08 13.70 -7.95
C ASN A 157 -7.53 13.34 -8.34
N TYR A 158 -7.69 12.38 -9.25
CA TYR A 158 -9.02 11.88 -9.63
C TYR A 158 -9.74 11.25 -8.44
N PHE A 159 -9.06 10.39 -7.67
CA PHE A 159 -9.61 9.80 -6.45
C PHE A 159 -10.02 10.88 -5.44
N MET A 160 -9.15 11.84 -5.15
CA MET A 160 -9.41 12.90 -4.19
C MET A 160 -10.64 13.72 -4.54
N GLN A 161 -10.84 14.05 -5.82
CA GLN A 161 -11.92 14.91 -6.27
C GLN A 161 -13.24 14.19 -6.49
N ASN A 162 -13.22 12.94 -6.95
CA ASN A 162 -14.39 12.27 -7.47
C ASN A 162 -14.87 11.09 -6.61
N ILE A 163 -13.97 10.47 -5.84
CA ILE A 163 -14.27 9.21 -5.13
C ILE A 163 -14.18 9.39 -3.61
N LEU A 164 -13.16 10.08 -3.12
CA LEU A 164 -12.96 10.27 -1.68
C LEU A 164 -14.19 10.86 -0.95
N PRO A 165 -15.01 11.76 -1.55
CA PRO A 165 -16.23 12.25 -0.88
C PRO A 165 -17.21 11.15 -0.48
N MET A 166 -17.23 10.01 -1.18
CA MET A 166 -18.12 8.88 -0.93
C MET A 166 -17.40 7.63 -0.38
N PHE A 167 -16.11 7.75 -0.07
CA PHE A 167 -15.26 6.64 0.37
C PHE A 167 -15.74 6.05 1.71
N GLY A 168 -15.96 6.92 2.72
CA GLY A 168 -16.16 6.48 4.11
C GLY A 168 -17.36 5.56 4.26
N GLU A 169 -18.55 5.98 3.83
CA GLU A 169 -19.80 5.25 4.07
C GLU A 169 -19.72 3.76 3.68
N HIS A 170 -18.97 3.43 2.63
CA HIS A 170 -18.89 2.08 2.07
C HIS A 170 -17.45 1.54 2.03
N GLU A 171 -16.58 1.98 2.95
CA GLU A 171 -15.16 1.59 3.02
C GLU A 171 -14.99 0.06 3.04
N ASP A 172 -15.85 -0.64 3.79
CA ASP A 172 -15.81 -2.10 3.94
C ASP A 172 -16.78 -2.85 3.00
N ALA A 173 -17.47 -2.13 2.10
CA ALA A 173 -18.46 -2.75 1.22
C ALA A 173 -17.81 -3.56 0.10
N MET A 174 -18.50 -4.63 -0.32
CA MET A 174 -18.12 -5.47 -1.46
C MET A 174 -19.33 -5.75 -2.34
N LEU A 175 -19.13 -5.71 -3.66
CA LEU A 175 -20.13 -6.07 -4.67
C LEU A 175 -19.53 -7.00 -5.71
N ALA A 176 -20.22 -8.08 -6.06
CA ALA A 176 -19.78 -8.98 -7.12
C ALA A 176 -19.78 -8.30 -8.51
N SER A 177 -20.65 -7.30 -8.72
CA SER A 177 -20.78 -6.56 -9.98
C SER A 177 -19.83 -5.38 -10.12
N ASN A 178 -19.15 -4.97 -9.04
CA ASN A 178 -18.28 -3.79 -9.03
C ASN A 178 -17.07 -4.04 -8.12
N TRP A 179 -15.92 -4.26 -8.71
CA TRP A 179 -14.68 -4.60 -8.00
C TRP A 179 -13.99 -3.39 -7.37
N HIS A 180 -14.27 -2.15 -7.81
CA HIS A 180 -13.56 -0.96 -7.35
C HIS A 180 -14.34 -0.14 -6.32
N LEU A 181 -15.69 -0.11 -6.39
CA LEU A 181 -16.53 0.72 -5.50
C LEU A 181 -15.95 2.15 -5.34
N ALA A 182 -15.86 2.61 -4.08
CA ALA A 182 -15.20 3.86 -3.72
C ALA A 182 -13.72 3.69 -3.30
N HIS A 183 -13.09 2.55 -3.60
CA HIS A 183 -11.72 2.31 -3.18
C HIS A 183 -10.71 3.16 -3.96
N SER A 184 -9.61 3.55 -3.28
CA SER A 184 -8.64 4.50 -3.83
C SER A 184 -7.82 3.94 -4.99
N LEU A 185 -7.53 2.63 -4.95
CA LEU A 185 -6.63 1.94 -5.88
C LEU A 185 -5.21 2.55 -5.92
N LEU A 186 -4.78 3.21 -4.83
CA LEU A 186 -3.48 3.88 -4.74
C LEU A 186 -2.36 3.00 -4.16
N SER A 187 -2.68 1.82 -3.64
CA SER A 187 -1.69 0.95 -2.99
C SER A 187 -0.53 0.52 -3.90
N PRO A 188 -0.70 0.20 -5.20
CA PRO A 188 0.43 -0.11 -6.07
C PRO A 188 1.42 1.05 -6.17
N TYR A 189 0.95 2.27 -6.30
CA TYR A 189 1.79 3.47 -6.42
C TYR A 189 2.57 3.79 -5.15
N LEU A 190 1.94 3.61 -3.98
CA LEU A 190 2.61 3.74 -2.69
C LEU A 190 3.67 2.65 -2.49
N ASN A 191 3.39 1.42 -2.92
CA ASN A 191 4.33 0.30 -2.78
C ASN A 191 5.53 0.42 -3.72
N LEU A 192 5.33 0.96 -4.91
CA LEU A 192 6.38 1.20 -5.89
C LEU A 192 7.11 2.54 -5.69
N GLY A 193 6.64 3.39 -4.77
CA GLY A 193 7.24 4.71 -4.53
C GLY A 193 6.90 5.75 -5.61
N LEU A 194 5.91 5.48 -6.47
CA LEU A 194 5.38 6.46 -7.42
C LEU A 194 4.54 7.54 -6.72
N LEU A 195 3.97 7.22 -5.56
CA LEU A 195 3.36 8.16 -4.63
C LEU A 195 4.00 8.01 -3.26
N LEU A 196 4.12 9.12 -2.54
CA LEU A 196 4.59 9.14 -1.16
C LEU A 196 3.41 9.27 -0.19
N PRO A 197 3.46 8.62 0.98
CA PRO A 197 2.37 8.68 1.96
C PRO A 197 2.11 10.11 2.44
N GLU A 198 3.14 10.94 2.57
CA GLU A 198 3.00 12.34 2.97
C GLU A 198 2.13 13.13 1.99
N GLU A 199 2.38 13.00 0.69
CA GLU A 199 1.62 13.73 -0.34
C GLU A 199 0.17 13.25 -0.44
N VAL A 200 -0.06 11.94 -0.26
CA VAL A 200 -1.42 11.34 -0.28
C VAL A 200 -2.23 11.85 0.92
N VAL A 201 -1.62 11.85 2.11
CA VAL A 201 -2.26 12.34 3.33
C VAL A 201 -2.53 13.85 3.26
N ALA A 202 -1.56 14.63 2.77
CA ALA A 202 -1.74 16.07 2.58
C ALA A 202 -2.87 16.40 1.59
N ALA A 203 -2.96 15.64 0.48
CA ALA A 203 -4.04 15.81 -0.48
C ALA A 203 -5.41 15.53 0.12
N ALA A 204 -5.56 14.42 0.87
CA ALA A 204 -6.82 14.08 1.53
C ALA A 204 -7.21 15.11 2.62
N SER A 205 -6.25 15.58 3.42
CA SER A 205 -6.48 16.62 4.41
C SER A 205 -6.95 17.92 3.77
N LYS A 206 -6.34 18.33 2.67
CA LYS A 206 -6.74 19.52 1.90
C LYS A 206 -8.17 19.43 1.36
N GLU A 207 -8.60 18.26 0.90
CA GLU A 207 -9.99 18.06 0.43
C GLU A 207 -10.99 18.21 1.58
N PHE A 208 -10.66 17.67 2.75
CA PHE A 208 -11.45 17.86 3.96
C PHE A 208 -11.51 19.35 4.38
N GLU A 209 -10.37 20.01 4.49
CA GLU A 209 -10.28 21.43 4.89
C GLU A 209 -11.05 22.37 3.95
N SER A 210 -11.15 22.00 2.67
CA SER A 210 -11.95 22.74 1.69
C SER A 210 -13.45 22.50 1.80
N GLY A 211 -13.91 21.59 2.68
CA GLY A 211 -15.31 21.24 2.86
C GLY A 211 -15.89 20.30 1.78
N ARG A 212 -15.08 19.80 0.84
CA ARG A 212 -15.54 18.87 -0.22
C ARG A 212 -15.70 17.43 0.24
N VAL A 213 -14.95 17.04 1.25
CA VAL A 213 -14.92 15.66 1.77
C VAL A 213 -15.39 15.65 3.22
N PRO A 214 -16.34 14.79 3.60
CA PRO A 214 -16.75 14.64 4.99
C PRO A 214 -15.63 14.05 5.84
N ILE A 215 -15.62 14.37 7.13
CA ILE A 215 -14.58 13.93 8.07
C ILE A 215 -14.48 12.39 8.14
N SER A 216 -15.60 11.69 8.07
CA SER A 216 -15.62 10.22 8.09
C SER A 216 -14.84 9.60 6.91
N SER A 217 -15.00 10.15 5.71
CA SER A 217 -14.24 9.72 4.53
C SER A 217 -12.75 10.07 4.61
N ALA A 218 -12.44 11.31 5.00
CA ALA A 218 -11.05 11.75 5.09
C ALA A 218 -10.29 10.98 6.18
N GLU A 219 -10.89 10.83 7.36
CA GLU A 219 -10.29 10.12 8.48
C GLU A 219 -10.15 8.63 8.18
N GLY A 220 -11.20 7.99 7.68
CA GLY A 220 -11.18 6.58 7.30
C GLY A 220 -10.06 6.27 6.30
N PHE A 221 -9.92 7.08 5.25
CA PHE A 221 -8.85 6.94 4.26
C PHE A 221 -7.46 7.20 4.85
N ILE A 222 -7.26 8.30 5.57
CA ILE A 222 -5.97 8.66 6.19
C ILE A 222 -5.53 7.59 7.18
N ARG A 223 -6.46 6.98 7.92
CA ARG A 223 -6.18 5.90 8.86
C ARG A 223 -5.60 4.65 8.18
N GLN A 224 -5.98 4.36 6.95
CA GLN A 224 -5.36 3.27 6.18
C GLN A 224 -3.88 3.56 5.89
N ILE A 225 -3.51 4.84 5.65
CA ILE A 225 -2.15 5.23 5.29
C ILE A 225 -1.25 5.34 6.54
N ILE A 226 -1.56 6.25 7.47
CA ILE A 226 -0.68 6.51 8.63
C ILE A 226 -0.97 5.62 9.85
N GLY A 227 -2.11 4.93 9.85
CA GLY A 227 -2.46 3.91 10.84
C GLY A 227 -2.00 2.52 10.39
N TRP A 228 -2.82 1.82 9.63
CA TRP A 228 -2.60 0.41 9.31
C TRP A 228 -1.30 0.15 8.54
N ARG A 229 -1.04 0.85 7.45
CA ARG A 229 0.15 0.62 6.62
C ARG A 229 1.44 0.81 7.42
N GLU A 230 1.55 1.90 8.18
CA GLU A 230 2.71 2.19 9.02
C GLU A 230 2.83 1.24 10.22
N TYR A 231 1.71 0.87 10.83
CA TYR A 231 1.69 -0.07 11.95
C TYR A 231 2.17 -1.46 11.54
N ILE A 232 1.64 -2.02 10.45
CA ILE A 232 2.02 -3.35 9.95
C ILE A 232 3.49 -3.38 9.53
N TRP A 233 4.00 -2.31 8.87
CA TRP A 233 5.41 -2.20 8.50
C TRP A 233 6.32 -2.22 9.74
N ASN A 234 5.96 -1.52 10.81
CA ASN A 234 6.72 -1.51 12.05
C ASN A 234 6.63 -2.85 12.81
N CYS A 235 5.47 -3.50 12.81
CA CYS A 235 5.32 -4.86 13.34
C CYS A 235 6.23 -5.85 12.59
N TYR A 236 6.29 -5.76 11.26
CA TYR A 236 7.20 -6.57 10.46
C TYR A 236 8.65 -6.40 10.92
N TRP A 237 9.15 -5.17 11.01
CA TRP A 237 10.53 -4.89 11.41
C TRP A 237 10.84 -5.28 12.85
N GLN A 238 9.85 -5.22 13.73
CA GLN A 238 10.01 -5.59 15.14
C GLN A 238 10.22 -7.09 15.31
N TRP A 239 9.56 -7.90 14.50
CA TRP A 239 9.52 -9.35 14.72
C TRP A 239 10.35 -10.14 13.70
N MET A 240 10.86 -9.54 12.65
CA MET A 240 11.77 -10.23 11.73
C MET A 240 13.17 -10.38 12.34
N PRO A 241 13.89 -11.51 12.12
CA PRO A 241 13.53 -12.60 11.19
C PRO A 241 12.59 -13.67 11.77
N GLU A 242 12.37 -13.72 13.07
CA GLU A 242 11.62 -14.78 13.77
C GLU A 242 10.16 -14.83 13.31
N TYR A 243 9.60 -13.71 12.87
CA TYR A 243 8.22 -13.60 12.38
C TYR A 243 7.95 -14.54 11.20
N ALA A 244 8.94 -14.79 10.36
CA ALA A 244 8.82 -15.72 9.23
C ALA A 244 8.59 -17.18 9.66
N GLN A 245 8.91 -17.52 10.92
CA GLN A 245 8.74 -18.85 11.48
C GLN A 245 7.51 -18.96 12.40
N MET A 246 6.81 -17.85 12.66
CA MET A 246 5.63 -17.87 13.51
C MET A 246 4.47 -18.59 12.81
N ASN A 247 3.87 -19.54 13.51
CA ASN A 247 2.73 -20.33 13.04
C ASN A 247 1.78 -20.62 14.20
N SER A 248 1.05 -19.59 14.63
CA SER A 248 0.16 -19.68 15.80
C SER A 248 -0.99 -20.68 15.63
N LEU A 249 -1.36 -21.00 14.40
CA LEU A 249 -2.40 -22.01 14.10
C LEU A 249 -1.84 -23.44 14.02
N GLY A 250 -0.51 -23.60 14.06
CA GLY A 250 0.13 -24.91 13.88
C GLY A 250 -0.16 -25.53 12.50
N ALA A 251 -0.40 -24.70 11.47
CA ALA A 251 -0.72 -25.15 10.14
C ALA A 251 0.48 -25.89 9.52
N ASN A 252 0.31 -27.17 9.20
CA ASN A 252 1.38 -28.05 8.70
C ASN A 252 0.95 -28.88 7.47
N LYS A 253 -0.22 -28.63 6.92
CA LYS A 253 -0.69 -29.30 5.70
C LYS A 253 -0.13 -28.60 4.48
N ASN A 254 0.09 -29.38 3.42
CA ASN A 254 0.46 -28.83 2.13
C ASN A 254 -0.63 -27.88 1.59
N LEU A 255 -0.21 -26.91 0.79
CA LEU A 255 -1.12 -26.01 0.10
C LEU A 255 -2.12 -26.82 -0.74
N PRO A 256 -3.44 -26.61 -0.57
CA PRO A 256 -4.44 -27.30 -1.40
C PRO A 256 -4.22 -27.06 -2.89
N PRO A 257 -4.42 -28.10 -3.75
CA PRO A 257 -4.15 -27.98 -5.18
C PRO A 257 -4.95 -26.88 -5.90
N MET A 258 -6.07 -26.45 -5.34
CA MET A 258 -6.89 -25.38 -5.93
C MET A 258 -6.16 -24.02 -6.03
N PHE A 259 -5.13 -23.77 -5.22
CA PHE A 259 -4.36 -22.54 -5.28
C PHE A 259 -3.38 -22.50 -6.47
N THR A 260 -3.08 -23.64 -7.06
CA THR A 260 -2.29 -23.75 -8.29
C THR A 260 -3.14 -24.08 -9.51
N ASP A 261 -4.34 -24.61 -9.28
CA ASP A 261 -5.27 -25.00 -10.33
C ASP A 261 -6.72 -24.82 -9.82
N PRO A 262 -7.37 -23.69 -10.14
CA PRO A 262 -8.74 -23.40 -9.70
C PRO A 262 -9.79 -24.46 -10.12
N ALA A 263 -9.50 -25.26 -11.14
CA ALA A 263 -10.42 -26.35 -11.56
C ALA A 263 -10.50 -27.47 -10.50
N LYS A 264 -9.55 -27.55 -9.58
CA LYS A 264 -9.50 -28.58 -8.51
C LYS A 264 -10.36 -28.26 -7.29
N THR A 265 -11.24 -27.26 -7.37
CA THR A 265 -12.23 -27.00 -6.34
C THR A 265 -13.65 -26.97 -6.90
N SER A 266 -14.58 -27.55 -6.14
CA SER A 266 -16.02 -27.42 -6.38
C SER A 266 -16.65 -26.22 -5.65
N MET A 267 -15.87 -25.53 -4.81
CA MET A 267 -16.33 -24.35 -4.07
C MET A 267 -16.43 -23.15 -5.01
N ALA A 268 -17.64 -22.75 -5.39
CA ALA A 268 -17.88 -21.67 -6.34
C ALA A 268 -17.21 -20.35 -5.94
N CYS A 269 -17.27 -19.98 -4.65
CA CYS A 269 -16.63 -18.78 -4.13
C CYS A 269 -15.09 -18.82 -4.28
N MET A 270 -14.46 -19.95 -3.97
CA MET A 270 -13.01 -20.10 -4.14
C MET A 270 -12.60 -20.10 -5.61
N LYS A 271 -13.38 -20.79 -6.45
CA LYS A 271 -13.13 -20.79 -7.89
C LYS A 271 -13.21 -19.39 -8.48
N SER A 272 -14.25 -18.62 -8.12
CA SER A 272 -14.41 -17.24 -8.59
C SER A 272 -13.23 -16.34 -8.19
N VAL A 273 -12.75 -16.44 -6.94
CA VAL A 273 -11.61 -15.65 -6.46
C VAL A 273 -10.29 -16.03 -7.13
N LEU A 274 -10.10 -17.32 -7.43
CA LEU A 274 -8.84 -17.83 -8.00
C LEU A 274 -8.77 -17.72 -9.52
N THR A 275 -9.88 -17.50 -10.20
CA THR A 275 -9.92 -17.32 -11.66
C THR A 275 -9.96 -15.84 -12.09
N GLY A 276 -10.17 -14.91 -11.18
CA GLY A 276 -10.19 -13.45 -11.42
C GLY A 276 -11.56 -12.94 -11.79
#